data_f659cf442511a0aba28a81e7e26c3dc2
#
_entry.id   f659cf442511a0aba28a81e7e26c3dc2
#
_cell.length_a   1.000
_cell.length_b   1.000
_cell.length_c   1.000
_cell.angle_alpha   90.00
_cell.angle_beta   90.00
_cell.angle_gamma   90.00
#
_symmetry.space_group_name_H-M   'P 1'
#
loop_
_entity.id
_entity.type
_entity.pdbx_description
1 polymer ?
#
loop_
_entity_poly.entity_id
_entity_poly.type
_entity_poly.pdbx_seq_one_letter_code
_entity_poly.pdbx_strand_id
1 'polypeptide(L)'
;MVAKTWALGIAAAATCAFAAPAGASQSQFEFLAAPQINLSLVYRLDKLTGDVIACQYAHNPGKTDIEPGSFGVTVCYRSGDGATKQEPSDYGLVATRHEQEGGVFRVDFRTGALSICYLYFQREKQGDHENIADQYVVCTTPYK
;
A
#
# COMPACT_ATOMS: atom_id res chain seq x y z
N MET A 1 -72.74 -4.80 47.73
CA MET A 1 -71.70 -5.66 47.18
C MET A 1 -71.11 -4.89 45.96
N VAL A 2 -69.90 -4.36 46.06
CA VAL A 2 -69.25 -3.52 45.01
C VAL A 2 -68.11 -4.36 44.48
N ALA A 3 -68.19 -4.75 43.19
CA ALA A 3 -67.15 -5.50 42.52
C ALA A 3 -66.11 -4.51 41.99
N LYS A 4 -64.85 -4.69 42.37
CA LYS A 4 -63.67 -3.86 41.99
C LYS A 4 -62.97 -4.56 40.85
N THR A 5 -63.11 -4.07 39.65
CA THR A 5 -62.41 -4.54 38.45
C THR A 5 -60.99 -3.97 38.41
N TRP A 6 -59.98 -4.88 38.35
CA TRP A 6 -58.57 -4.54 38.15
C TRP A 6 -58.24 -4.59 36.65
N ALA A 7 -57.83 -3.49 36.09
CA ALA A 7 -57.32 -3.42 34.73
C ALA A 7 -55.79 -3.72 34.74
N LEU A 8 -55.38 -4.82 34.10
CA LEU A 8 -53.98 -5.11 33.83
C LEU A 8 -53.50 -4.28 32.64
N GLY A 9 -52.61 -3.34 32.87
CA GLY A 9 -51.91 -2.61 31.81
C GLY A 9 -50.75 -3.48 31.31
N ILE A 10 -50.77 -3.83 30.01
CA ILE A 10 -49.67 -4.49 29.31
C ILE A 10 -48.69 -3.39 28.83
N ALA A 11 -47.52 -3.33 29.46
CA ALA A 11 -46.45 -2.48 29.00
C ALA A 11 -45.70 -3.16 27.82
N ALA A 12 -45.85 -2.66 26.60
CA ALA A 12 -45.09 -3.11 25.44
C ALA A 12 -43.67 -2.49 25.50
N ALA A 13 -42.67 -3.31 25.79
CA ALA A 13 -41.29 -2.92 25.71
C ALA A 13 -40.84 -2.90 24.22
N ALA A 14 -40.62 -1.73 23.66
CA ALA A 14 -40.03 -1.56 22.32
C ALA A 14 -38.52 -1.81 22.39
N THR A 15 -38.07 -2.98 21.91
CA THR A 15 -36.65 -3.28 21.73
C THR A 15 -36.13 -2.57 20.46
N CYS A 16 -35.43 -1.45 20.66
CA CYS A 16 -34.64 -0.84 19.59
C CYS A 16 -33.43 -1.73 19.25
N ALA A 17 -33.51 -2.50 18.15
CA ALA A 17 -32.38 -3.20 17.58
C ALA A 17 -31.45 -2.15 16.96
N PHE A 18 -30.33 -1.85 17.63
CA PHE A 18 -29.25 -1.09 17.03
C PHE A 18 -28.58 -1.96 15.98
N ALA A 19 -28.84 -1.68 14.69
CA ALA A 19 -28.05 -2.25 13.61
C ALA A 19 -26.63 -1.72 13.76
N ALA A 20 -25.65 -2.59 14.06
CA ALA A 20 -24.25 -2.25 14.02
C ALA A 20 -23.91 -1.77 12.60
N PRO A 21 -23.18 -0.64 12.41
CA PRO A 21 -22.76 -0.23 11.10
C PRO A 21 -21.91 -1.37 10.50
N ALA A 22 -22.22 -1.78 9.26
CA ALA A 22 -21.40 -2.72 8.51
C ALA A 22 -20.00 -2.11 8.43
N GLY A 23 -19.03 -2.70 9.13
CA GLY A 23 -17.66 -2.22 9.13
C GLY A 23 -17.15 -2.16 7.68
N ALA A 24 -16.77 -0.97 7.22
CA ALA A 24 -16.12 -0.83 5.93
C ALA A 24 -14.90 -1.77 5.94
N SER A 25 -14.85 -2.72 5.00
CA SER A 25 -13.69 -3.59 4.82
C SER A 25 -12.48 -2.70 4.56
N GLN A 26 -11.57 -2.58 5.52
CA GLN A 26 -10.33 -1.86 5.30
C GLN A 26 -9.54 -2.61 4.23
N SER A 27 -9.17 -1.89 3.17
CA SER A 27 -8.29 -2.45 2.14
C SER A 27 -6.97 -2.92 2.78
N GLN A 28 -6.56 -4.15 2.47
CA GLN A 28 -5.28 -4.71 2.91
C GLN A 28 -4.10 -3.95 2.31
N PHE A 29 -4.28 -3.38 1.14
CA PHE A 29 -3.21 -2.70 0.41
C PHE A 29 -3.44 -1.20 0.34
N GLU A 30 -2.34 -0.46 0.40
CA GLU A 30 -2.26 0.95 0.09
C GLU A 30 -1.41 1.17 -1.15
N PHE A 31 -1.79 2.14 -1.98
CA PHE A 31 -1.07 2.51 -3.18
C PHE A 31 -0.72 3.98 -3.14
N LEU A 32 0.53 4.31 -3.45
CA LEU A 32 1.01 5.67 -3.46
C LEU A 32 1.95 5.89 -4.66
N ALA A 33 1.66 6.89 -5.47
CA ALA A 33 2.56 7.28 -6.56
C ALA A 33 3.87 7.84 -6.00
N ALA A 34 4.98 7.55 -6.68
CA ALA A 34 6.24 8.20 -6.38
C ALA A 34 6.09 9.73 -6.55
N PRO A 35 6.71 10.54 -5.66
CA PRO A 35 6.59 12.00 -5.74
C PRO A 35 7.32 12.61 -6.92
N GLN A 36 8.27 11.88 -7.52
CA GLN A 36 9.06 12.36 -8.64
C GLN A 36 8.20 12.68 -9.86
N ILE A 37 8.35 13.87 -10.39
CA ILE A 37 7.68 14.33 -11.62
C ILE A 37 8.17 13.49 -12.82
N ASN A 38 7.24 13.13 -13.70
CA ASN A 38 7.50 12.34 -14.92
C ASN A 38 8.00 10.90 -14.66
N LEU A 39 7.81 10.38 -13.44
CA LEU A 39 8.07 8.98 -13.12
C LEU A 39 6.74 8.24 -12.96
N SER A 40 6.48 7.29 -13.85
CA SER A 40 5.28 6.44 -13.79
C SER A 40 5.49 5.26 -12.84
N LEU A 41 5.76 5.54 -11.57
CA LEU A 41 6.02 4.55 -10.53
C LEU A 41 4.97 4.64 -9.41
N VAL A 42 4.40 3.51 -9.03
CA VAL A 42 3.45 3.39 -7.92
C VAL A 42 3.95 2.34 -6.95
N TYR A 43 4.03 2.70 -5.68
CA TYR A 43 4.31 1.78 -4.59
C TYR A 43 3.03 1.12 -4.12
N ARG A 44 3.11 -0.18 -3.79
CA ARG A 44 2.05 -0.94 -3.11
C ARG A 44 2.60 -1.41 -1.77
N LEU A 45 1.91 -1.09 -0.70
CA LEU A 45 2.19 -1.54 0.66
C LEU A 45 1.12 -2.55 1.10
N ASP A 46 1.54 -3.65 1.71
CA ASP A 46 0.67 -4.45 2.56
C ASP A 46 0.60 -3.80 3.95
N LYS A 47 -0.58 -3.30 4.31
CA LYS A 47 -0.79 -2.52 5.55
C LYS A 47 -0.59 -3.31 6.83
N LEU A 48 -0.71 -4.64 6.77
CA LEU A 48 -0.52 -5.50 7.93
C LEU A 48 0.94 -5.90 8.11
N THR A 49 1.61 -6.26 7.01
CA THR A 49 2.95 -6.83 7.05
C THR A 49 4.05 -5.84 6.73
N GLY A 50 3.72 -4.65 6.24
CA GLY A 50 4.71 -3.65 5.85
C GLY A 50 5.53 -4.01 4.60
N ASP A 51 5.14 -5.07 3.85
CA ASP A 51 5.79 -5.45 2.59
C ASP A 51 5.55 -4.39 1.52
N VAL A 52 6.62 -3.94 0.85
CA VAL A 52 6.56 -2.89 -0.16
C VAL A 52 7.11 -3.39 -1.49
N ILE A 53 6.30 -3.29 -2.53
CA ILE A 53 6.71 -3.45 -3.93
C ILE A 53 6.46 -2.18 -4.71
N ALA A 54 7.01 -2.07 -5.91
CA ALA A 54 6.73 -0.97 -6.80
C ALA A 54 6.40 -1.47 -8.21
N CYS A 55 5.51 -0.78 -8.90
CA CYS A 55 5.15 -1.10 -10.28
C CYS A 55 5.21 0.16 -11.13
N GLN A 56 5.62 0.02 -12.38
CA GLN A 56 5.67 1.13 -13.33
C GLN A 56 5.16 0.71 -14.71
N TYR A 57 4.79 1.72 -15.49
CA TYR A 57 4.56 1.57 -16.91
C TYR A 57 5.91 1.44 -17.63
N ALA A 58 6.02 0.47 -18.53
CA ALA A 58 7.17 0.30 -19.39
C ALA A 58 6.71 0.01 -20.82
N HIS A 59 7.48 0.47 -21.81
CA HIS A 59 7.25 0.08 -23.20
C HIS A 59 7.50 -1.42 -23.37
N ASN A 60 6.72 -2.05 -24.24
CA ASN A 60 6.93 -3.45 -24.59
C ASN A 60 8.16 -3.55 -25.49
N PRO A 61 9.31 -4.07 -25.02
CA PRO A 61 10.50 -4.15 -25.84
C PRO A 61 10.27 -5.06 -27.04
N GLY A 62 10.65 -4.64 -28.22
CA GLY A 62 10.53 -5.39 -29.47
C GLY A 62 9.26 -5.17 -30.25
N LYS A 63 8.37 -4.26 -29.82
CA LYS A 63 7.20 -3.82 -30.59
C LYS A 63 7.33 -2.35 -30.99
N THR A 64 6.87 -2.02 -32.19
CA THR A 64 6.78 -0.65 -32.68
C THR A 64 5.48 0.01 -32.21
N ASP A 65 5.44 1.33 -32.10
CA ASP A 65 4.28 2.10 -31.61
C ASP A 65 2.99 1.94 -32.45
N ILE A 66 3.10 1.30 -33.62
CA ILE A 66 2.00 1.10 -34.57
C ILE A 66 1.46 -0.35 -34.58
N GLU A 67 2.07 -1.28 -33.84
CA GLU A 67 1.64 -2.68 -33.83
C GLU A 67 0.56 -2.92 -32.76
N PRO A 68 -0.45 -3.79 -33.02
CA PRO A 68 -1.36 -4.24 -32.01
C PRO A 68 -0.62 -4.84 -30.81
N GLY A 69 -0.89 -4.34 -29.60
CA GLY A 69 -0.19 -4.76 -28.37
C GLY A 69 1.16 -4.08 -28.15
N SER A 70 1.46 -3.00 -28.88
CA SER A 70 2.57 -2.07 -28.59
C SER A 70 2.32 -1.21 -27.36
N PHE A 71 1.08 -1.19 -26.86
CA PHE A 71 0.78 -0.56 -25.57
C PHE A 71 1.70 -1.11 -24.49
N GLY A 72 2.18 -0.22 -23.65
CA GLY A 72 3.12 -0.59 -22.61
C GLY A 72 2.62 -1.69 -21.68
N VAL A 73 3.53 -2.26 -20.94
CA VAL A 73 3.28 -3.29 -19.93
C VAL A 73 3.45 -2.71 -18.54
N THR A 74 2.79 -3.30 -17.56
CA THR A 74 3.07 -3.03 -16.16
C THR A 74 4.21 -3.94 -15.71
N VAL A 75 5.33 -3.35 -15.30
CA VAL A 75 6.46 -4.06 -14.71
C VAL A 75 6.45 -3.83 -13.21
N CYS A 76 6.46 -4.91 -12.43
CA CYS A 76 6.51 -4.82 -10.97
C CYS A 76 7.84 -5.34 -10.44
N TYR A 77 8.40 -4.61 -9.50
CA TYR A 77 9.65 -4.89 -8.82
C TYR A 77 9.35 -5.46 -7.44
N ARG A 78 9.95 -6.62 -7.15
CA ARG A 78 9.78 -7.31 -5.86
C ARG A 78 10.31 -6.49 -4.69
N SER A 79 9.89 -6.83 -3.50
CA SER A 79 10.52 -6.37 -2.26
C SER A 79 11.89 -7.01 -2.07
N GLY A 80 12.87 -6.20 -1.70
CA GLY A 80 14.24 -6.58 -1.34
C GLY A 80 14.56 -6.18 0.10
N ASP A 81 15.83 -5.82 0.34
CA ASP A 81 16.34 -5.52 1.68
C ASP A 81 15.52 -4.44 2.40
N GLY A 82 15.08 -4.75 3.61
CA GLY A 82 14.26 -3.87 4.44
C GLY A 82 12.83 -3.64 3.93
N ALA A 83 12.52 -3.95 2.65
CA ALA A 83 11.19 -3.77 2.05
C ALA A 83 10.29 -4.99 2.20
N THR A 84 10.85 -6.17 2.53
CA THR A 84 10.11 -7.40 2.77
C THR A 84 9.22 -7.30 4.01
N LYS A 85 8.42 -8.33 4.24
CA LYS A 85 7.51 -8.41 5.40
C LYS A 85 8.23 -8.11 6.71
N GLN A 86 7.58 -7.27 7.49
CA GLN A 86 7.97 -6.89 8.84
C GLN A 86 7.06 -7.57 9.87
N GLU A 87 7.30 -7.34 11.16
CA GLU A 87 6.37 -7.74 12.21
C GLU A 87 4.98 -7.11 11.97
N PRO A 88 3.89 -7.87 12.16
CA PRO A 88 2.55 -7.35 11.93
C PRO A 88 2.25 -6.09 12.74
N SER A 89 1.83 -5.02 12.06
CA SER A 89 1.50 -3.74 12.66
C SER A 89 0.43 -3.01 11.83
N ASP A 90 0.37 -1.69 11.92
CA ASP A 90 -0.47 -0.82 11.10
C ASP A 90 0.45 0.10 10.28
N TYR A 91 0.71 -0.31 9.04
CA TYR A 91 1.64 0.40 8.15
C TYR A 91 0.90 1.30 7.18
N GLY A 92 1.58 2.38 6.77
CA GLY A 92 1.12 3.28 5.72
C GLY A 92 2.28 3.86 4.93
N LEU A 93 1.95 4.51 3.81
CA LEU A 93 2.89 5.21 2.95
C LEU A 93 2.68 6.72 3.05
N VAL A 94 3.78 7.47 3.06
CA VAL A 94 3.76 8.92 3.00
C VAL A 94 4.70 9.39 1.89
N ALA A 95 4.19 10.17 0.95
CA ALA A 95 5.01 10.76 -0.09
C ALA A 95 5.88 11.89 0.49
N THR A 96 7.11 11.99 0.02
CA THR A 96 7.90 13.22 0.17
C THR A 96 7.31 14.30 -0.75
N ARG A 97 7.60 15.56 -0.50
CA ARG A 97 7.26 16.65 -1.43
C ARG A 97 8.43 17.02 -2.35
N HIS A 98 9.41 16.13 -2.46
CA HIS A 98 10.59 16.37 -3.26
C HIS A 98 10.39 15.81 -4.68
N GLU A 99 10.20 16.70 -5.63
CA GLU A 99 9.82 16.37 -7.02
C GLU A 99 10.89 15.62 -7.82
N GLN A 100 12.10 15.48 -7.28
CA GLN A 100 13.21 14.79 -7.92
C GLN A 100 13.52 13.43 -7.28
N GLU A 101 12.79 13.05 -6.24
CA GLU A 101 13.00 11.79 -5.55
C GLU A 101 11.87 10.80 -5.81
N GLY A 102 12.24 9.58 -6.17
CA GLY A 102 11.30 8.50 -6.42
C GLY A 102 10.87 7.73 -5.16
N GLY A 103 11.44 8.03 -3.98
CA GLY A 103 11.20 7.31 -2.74
C GLY A 103 9.96 7.76 -1.98
N VAL A 104 9.44 6.86 -1.14
CA VAL A 104 8.31 7.11 -0.24
C VAL A 104 8.68 6.66 1.17
N PHE A 105 8.08 7.28 2.20
CA PHE A 105 8.23 6.79 3.56
C PHE A 105 7.21 5.68 3.85
N ARG A 106 7.70 4.56 4.41
CA ARG A 106 6.87 3.59 5.12
C ARG A 106 6.83 3.97 6.58
N VAL A 107 5.64 4.11 7.13
CA VAL A 107 5.37 4.49 8.53
C VAL A 107 4.71 3.33 9.23
N ASP A 108 5.18 2.99 10.42
CA ASP A 108 4.46 2.13 11.36
C ASP A 108 3.69 3.03 12.32
N PHE A 109 2.37 3.12 12.18
CA PHE A 109 1.51 3.99 13.00
C PHE A 109 1.41 3.58 14.47
N ARG A 110 1.74 2.33 14.80
CA ARG A 110 1.70 1.85 16.19
C ARG A 110 2.97 2.17 16.95
N THR A 111 4.12 2.13 16.29
CA THR A 111 5.42 2.33 16.93
C THR A 111 6.03 3.70 16.63
N GLY A 112 5.54 4.38 15.59
CA GLY A 112 6.12 5.62 15.07
C GLY A 112 7.39 5.41 14.25
N ALA A 113 7.76 4.18 13.94
CA ALA A 113 8.96 3.88 13.16
C ALA A 113 8.80 4.30 11.69
N LEU A 114 9.87 4.87 11.14
CA LEU A 114 9.93 5.39 9.77
C LEU A 114 11.07 4.74 9.01
N SER A 115 10.81 4.33 7.77
CA SER A 115 11.82 3.90 6.79
C SER A 115 11.57 4.62 5.47
N ILE A 116 12.60 4.96 4.72
CA ILE A 116 12.41 5.37 3.33
C ILE A 116 12.56 4.15 2.41
N CYS A 117 11.61 3.99 1.50
CA CYS A 117 11.57 2.91 0.51
C CYS A 117 11.74 3.49 -0.89
N TYR A 118 12.58 2.88 -1.70
CA TYR A 118 12.85 3.34 -3.06
C TYR A 118 13.23 2.17 -3.97
N LEU A 119 13.09 2.36 -5.29
CA LEU A 119 13.54 1.41 -6.29
C LEU A 119 15.06 1.45 -6.41
N TYR A 120 15.70 0.32 -6.16
CA TYR A 120 17.15 0.15 -6.26
C TYR A 120 17.53 -0.57 -7.54
N PHE A 121 18.58 -0.09 -8.20
CA PHE A 121 19.16 -0.67 -9.42
C PHE A 121 20.51 -1.26 -9.07
N GLN A 122 20.56 -2.59 -8.98
CA GLN A 122 21.84 -3.27 -8.83
C GLN A 122 22.59 -3.26 -10.15
N ARG A 123 23.80 -2.73 -10.16
CA ARG A 123 24.63 -2.64 -11.34
C ARG A 123 25.81 -3.60 -11.25
N GLU A 124 26.11 -4.24 -12.36
CA GLU A 124 27.26 -5.11 -12.50
C GLU A 124 28.14 -4.62 -13.65
N LYS A 125 29.46 -4.65 -13.42
CA LYS A 125 30.43 -4.35 -14.47
C LYS A 125 30.71 -5.61 -15.28
N GLN A 126 30.52 -5.51 -16.59
CA GLN A 126 30.89 -6.54 -17.55
C GLN A 126 31.89 -5.91 -18.57
N GLY A 127 33.19 -6.07 -18.28
CA GLY A 127 34.24 -5.35 -19.00
C GLY A 127 34.17 -3.85 -18.74
N ASP A 128 34.14 -3.05 -19.80
CA ASP A 128 34.01 -1.58 -19.72
C ASP A 128 32.57 -1.08 -19.67
N HIS A 129 31.59 -1.98 -19.69
CA HIS A 129 30.18 -1.66 -19.66
C HIS A 129 29.57 -1.92 -18.27
N GLU A 130 28.71 -1.02 -17.83
CA GLU A 130 27.90 -1.18 -16.62
C GLU A 130 26.46 -1.53 -17.01
N ASN A 131 26.00 -2.71 -16.60
CA ASN A 131 24.65 -3.21 -16.88
C ASN A 131 23.82 -3.27 -15.59
N ILE A 132 22.51 -3.08 -15.72
CA ILE A 132 21.58 -3.32 -14.62
C ILE A 132 21.37 -4.84 -14.50
N ALA A 133 21.85 -5.41 -13.41
CA ALA A 133 21.72 -6.84 -13.14
C ALA A 133 20.40 -7.22 -12.50
N ASP A 134 19.88 -6.37 -11.59
CA ASP A 134 18.60 -6.59 -10.90
C ASP A 134 17.96 -5.25 -10.49
N GLN A 135 16.64 -5.28 -10.26
CA GLN A 135 15.86 -4.14 -9.83
C GLN A 135 14.84 -4.59 -8.78
N TYR A 136 14.86 -3.97 -7.61
CA TYR A 136 13.97 -4.31 -6.52
C TYR A 136 13.77 -3.12 -5.56
N VAL A 137 12.72 -3.16 -4.76
CA VAL A 137 12.48 -2.13 -3.75
C VAL A 137 13.33 -2.43 -2.52
N VAL A 138 14.00 -1.41 -2.00
CA VAL A 138 14.69 -1.47 -0.70
C VAL A 138 14.08 -0.45 0.25
N CYS A 139 14.12 -0.74 1.55
CA CYS A 139 13.79 0.23 2.58
C CYS A 139 14.95 0.34 3.58
N THR A 140 15.24 1.56 4.03
CA THR A 140 16.24 1.78 5.07
C THR A 140 15.82 1.13 6.38
N THR A 141 16.80 0.90 7.27
CA THR A 141 16.52 0.47 8.65
C THR A 141 15.55 1.46 9.31
N PRO A 142 14.48 0.97 9.97
CA PRO A 142 13.52 1.85 10.62
C PRO A 142 14.18 2.69 11.72
N TYR A 143 13.90 3.98 11.71
CA TYR A 143 14.24 4.90 12.79
C TYR A 143 13.02 5.11 13.70
N LYS A 144 13.22 5.05 15.02
CA LYS A 144 12.18 5.25 16.04
C LYS A 144 12.41 6.55 16.78
#